data_2ed3bbdb5039d27fbc14364e54544446
#
_entry.id   2ed3bbdb5039d27fbc14364e54544446
#
_cell.length_a   1.000
_cell.length_b   1.000
_cell.length_c   1.000
_cell.angle_alpha   90.00
_cell.angle_beta   90.00
_cell.angle_gamma   90.00
#
_symmetry.space_group_name_H-M   'P 1'
#
loop_
_entity.id
_entity.type
_entity.pdbx_description
1 polymer ?
#
loop_
_entity_poly.entity_id
_entity_poly.type
_entity_poly.pdbx_seq_one_letter_code
_entity_poly.pdbx_strand_id
1 'polypeptide(L)' 'MELNKQFTITYYSNKDKKHITRQGKWTDKCRYWTSKVGDSLITYFDMDKQGYRTAKGSWKVRF' A
#
# COMPACT_ATOMS: atom_id res chain seq x y z
N MET A 1 -2.32 11.88 -4.14
CA MET A 1 -2.09 11.92 -2.66
C MET A 1 -1.08 13.00 -2.33
N GLU A 2 -1.24 13.63 -1.19
CA GLU A 2 -0.28 14.64 -0.73
C GLU A 2 1.00 13.98 -0.23
N LEU A 3 2.14 14.62 -0.49
CA LEU A 3 3.43 14.15 -0.01
C LEU A 3 3.49 14.19 1.52
N ASN A 4 4.14 13.18 2.09
CA ASN A 4 4.35 13.03 3.53
C ASN A 4 3.07 12.79 4.33
N LYS A 5 1.95 12.53 3.67
CA LYS A 5 0.71 12.22 4.36
C LYS A 5 0.71 10.77 4.84
N GLN A 6 0.38 10.57 6.11
CA GLN A 6 0.25 9.23 6.68
C GLN A 6 -1.14 8.67 6.41
N PHE A 7 -1.22 7.35 6.28
CA PHE A 7 -2.48 6.67 6.02
C PHE A 7 -2.45 5.25 6.58
N THR A 8 -3.62 4.64 6.62
CA THR A 8 -3.78 3.24 6.96
C THR A 8 -4.08 2.49 5.66
N ILE A 9 -3.31 1.44 5.37
CA ILE A 9 -3.55 0.58 4.22
C ILE A 9 -3.95 -0.81 4.69
N THR A 10 -5.01 -1.34 4.08
CA THR A 10 -5.48 -2.70 4.31
C THR A 10 -5.36 -3.49 3.01
N TYR A 11 -4.74 -4.65 3.06
CA TYR A 11 -4.59 -5.51 1.90
C TYR A 11 -4.67 -6.98 2.30
N TYR A 12 -4.95 -7.84 1.33
CA TYR A 12 -5.00 -9.28 1.57
C TYR A 12 -3.60 -9.87 1.43
N SER A 13 -3.15 -10.57 2.47
CA SER A 13 -1.86 -11.27 2.46
C SER A 13 -2.06 -12.73 2.07
N ASN A 14 -1.51 -13.13 0.92
CA ASN A 14 -1.56 -14.53 0.49
C ASN A 14 -0.74 -15.44 1.40
N LYS A 15 0.31 -14.91 1.99
CA LYS A 15 1.16 -15.65 2.92
C LYS A 15 0.41 -16.00 4.21
N ASP A 16 -0.29 -15.02 4.76
CA ASP A 16 -1.01 -15.19 6.02
C ASP A 16 -2.47 -15.58 5.82
N LYS A 17 -2.95 -15.54 4.58
CA LYS A 17 -4.32 -15.85 4.17
C LYS A 17 -5.36 -15.04 4.94
N LYS A 18 -5.07 -13.76 5.12
CA LYS A 18 -5.97 -12.84 5.80
C LYS A 18 -5.68 -11.40 5.39
N HIS A 19 -6.61 -10.51 5.72
CA HIS A 19 -6.40 -9.08 5.53
C HIS A 19 -5.47 -8.54 6.61
N ILE A 20 -4.54 -7.69 6.20
CA ILE A 20 -3.55 -7.08 7.08
C ILE A 20 -3.69 -5.57 6.96
N THR A 21 -3.60 -4.89 8.10
CA THR A 21 -3.63 -3.42 8.16
C THR A 21 -2.25 -2.91 8.56
N ARG A 22 -1.75 -1.93 7.81
CA ARG A 22 -0.44 -1.33 8.05
C ARG A 22 -0.56 0.19 8.05
N GLN A 23 0.36 0.85 8.74
CA GLN A 23 0.50 2.30 8.71
C GLN A 23 1.53 2.65 7.63
N GLY A 24 1.13 3.51 6.71
CA GLY A 24 1.97 3.91 5.61
C GLY A 24 2.13 5.41 5.52
N LYS A 25 3.07 5.84 4.70
CA LYS A 25 3.31 7.24 4.41
C LYS A 25 3.55 7.39 2.92
N TRP A 26 2.92 8.41 2.32
CA TRP A 26 3.10 8.69 0.91
C TRP A 26 4.28 9.62 0.71
N THR A 27 5.27 9.17 -0.06
CA THR A 27 6.46 9.96 -0.40
C THR A 27 6.58 10.11 -1.91
N ASP A 28 7.54 10.89 -2.37
CA ASP A 28 7.78 11.10 -3.79
C ASP A 28 8.21 9.84 -4.55
N LYS A 29 8.64 8.81 -3.83
CA LYS A 29 9.01 7.51 -4.39
C LYS A 29 7.85 6.53 -4.47
N CYS A 30 6.71 6.89 -3.88
CA CYS A 30 5.54 6.03 -3.91
C CYS A 30 4.82 6.11 -5.25
N ARG A 31 4.18 5.01 -5.63
CA ARG A 31 3.43 4.92 -6.88
C ARG A 31 2.22 4.02 -6.71
N TYR A 32 1.16 4.30 -7.43
CA TYR A 32 0.07 3.36 -7.56
C TYR A 32 -0.37 3.31 -9.01
N TRP A 33 -0.81 2.14 -9.45
CA TRP A 33 -1.27 1.96 -10.83
C TRP A 33 -2.16 0.73 -10.95
N THR A 34 -2.93 0.69 -12.03
CA THR A 34 -3.77 -0.46 -12.37
C THR A 34 -3.30 -1.01 -13.72
N SER A 35 -3.03 -2.30 -13.78
CA SER A 35 -2.62 -2.96 -15.01
C SER A 35 -3.80 -3.10 -15.97
N LYS A 36 -3.52 -3.47 -17.23
CA LYS A 36 -4.56 -3.70 -18.25
C LYS A 36 -5.50 -4.84 -17.88
N VAL A 37 -5.03 -5.79 -17.08
CA VAL A 37 -5.85 -6.91 -16.61
C VAL A 37 -6.56 -6.62 -15.28
N GLY A 38 -6.46 -5.39 -14.80
CA GLY A 38 -7.20 -4.97 -13.63
C GLY A 38 -6.49 -5.15 -12.30
N ASP A 39 -5.24 -5.62 -12.30
CA ASP A 39 -4.47 -5.71 -11.06
C ASP A 39 -4.08 -4.33 -10.58
N SER A 40 -4.38 -4.04 -9.33
CA SER A 40 -3.98 -2.79 -8.68
C SER A 40 -2.73 -3.01 -7.84
N LEU A 41 -1.77 -2.10 -7.96
CA LEU A 41 -0.51 -2.15 -7.24
C LEU A 41 -0.28 -0.80 -6.57
N ILE A 42 0.25 -0.85 -5.36
CA ILE A 42 0.68 0.35 -4.66
C ILE A 42 2.03 0.11 -3.99
N THR A 43 2.96 1.03 -4.22
CA THR A 43 4.23 1.05 -3.49
C THR A 43 4.16 2.20 -2.51
N TYR A 44 4.36 1.91 -1.24
CA TYR A 44 4.24 2.89 -0.17
C TYR A 44 5.36 2.70 0.84
N PHE A 45 5.60 3.74 1.65
CA PHE A 45 6.57 3.67 2.74
C PHE A 45 5.89 3.10 3.98
N ASP A 46 6.36 1.94 4.44
CA ASP A 46 5.81 1.26 5.61
C ASP A 46 6.43 1.87 6.88
N MET A 47 5.58 2.44 7.74
CA MET A 47 6.04 3.12 8.94
C MET A 47 6.63 2.17 9.99
N ASP A 48 6.13 0.94 10.05
CA ASP A 48 6.62 -0.05 11.02
C ASP A 48 7.97 -0.63 10.59
N LYS A 49 8.11 -0.92 9.30
CA LYS A 49 9.33 -1.53 8.77
C LYS A 49 10.38 -0.50 8.37
N GLN A 50 9.99 0.77 8.29
CA GLN A 50 10.87 1.85 7.84
C GLN A 50 11.47 1.57 6.47
N GLY A 51 10.61 1.11 5.55
CA GLY A 51 11.04 0.80 4.19
C GLY A 51 9.86 0.74 3.24
N TYR A 52 10.14 0.71 1.93
CA TYR A 52 9.11 0.67 0.90
C TYR A 52 8.59 -0.74 0.71
N ARG A 53 7.28 -0.86 0.55
CA ARG A 53 6.61 -2.14 0.32
C ARG A 53 5.59 -1.97 -0.80
N THR A 54 5.30 -3.08 -1.49
CA THR A 54 4.32 -3.09 -2.56
C THR A 54 3.17 -4.02 -2.17
N ALA A 55 1.94 -3.50 -2.28
CA ALA A 55 0.74 -4.30 -2.13
C ALA A 55 0.09 -4.50 -3.49
N LYS A 56 -0.37 -5.72 -3.77
CA LYS A 56 -1.01 -6.08 -5.03
C LYS A 56 -2.41 -6.62 -4.76
N GLY A 57 -3.35 -6.27 -5.64
CA GLY A 57 -4.71 -6.79 -5.58
C GLY A 57 -5.67 -5.81 -4.95
N SER A 58 -6.49 -6.28 -4.01
CA SER A 58 -7.59 -5.51 -3.43
C SER A 58 -7.14 -4.72 -2.20
N TRP A 59 -6.21 -3.82 -2.38
CA TRP A 59 -5.78 -2.96 -1.27
C TRP A 59 -6.70 -1.73 -1.16
N LYS A 60 -6.81 -1.20 0.06
CA LYS A 60 -7.58 0.01 0.34
C LYS A 60 -6.77 0.92 1.25
N VAL A 61 -6.85 2.23 0.99
CA VAL A 61 -6.15 3.25 1.76
C VAL A 61 -7.17 4.16 2.44
N ARG A 62 -6.92 4.47 3.71
CA ARG A 62 -7.73 5.42 4.48
C ARG A 62 -6.83 6.46 5.11
N PHE A 63 -7.21 7.71 4.96
CA PHE A 63 -6.51 8.86 5.57
C PHE A 63 -7.11 9.25 6.90
#